data_b71403c2d05368736b831af729d3ab1f
#
_entry.id   b71403c2d05368736b831af729d3ab1f
#
_cell.length_a   1.000
_cell.length_b   1.000
_cell.length_c   1.000
_cell.angle_alpha   90.00
_cell.angle_beta   90.00
_cell.angle_gamma   90.00
#
_symmetry.space_group_name_H-M   'P 1'
#
loop_
_entity.id
_entity.type
_entity.pdbx_description
1 polymer ?
#
loop_
_entity_poly.entity_id
_entity_poly.type
_entity_poly.pdbx_seq_one_letter_code
_entity_poly.pdbx_strand_id
1 'polypeptide(L)'
;MENIENKERLLLDVKDLYVSFDTYAGEVQAVRGVTFHVNRGETLAIVGESGCGKSVTAQTVMQLIPMPPGRIKGGNIFFEGKDLSKYSDKQMEKVRGKDISMIFQDPMTSLNPTMKIGKQIMEGLMKHQKLPKDEA
;
A
#
# COMPACT_ATOMS: atom_id res chain seq x y z
N MET A 1 -28.09 -14.58 -4.94
CA MET A 1 -27.84 -14.18 -3.54
C MET A 1 -26.39 -14.32 -3.10
N GLU A 2 -25.65 -15.33 -3.53
CA GLU A 2 -24.21 -15.49 -3.18
C GLU A 2 -23.28 -14.35 -3.60
N ASN A 3 -23.61 -13.59 -4.63
CA ASN A 3 -22.72 -12.54 -5.18
C ASN A 3 -22.72 -11.21 -4.39
N ILE A 4 -23.71 -10.93 -3.57
CA ILE A 4 -23.80 -9.65 -2.83
C ILE A 4 -23.08 -9.78 -1.49
N GLU A 5 -23.31 -10.85 -0.75
CA GLU A 5 -22.61 -11.12 0.53
C GLU A 5 -21.10 -11.28 0.37
N ASN A 6 -20.64 -11.86 -0.75
CA ASN A 6 -19.21 -12.00 -1.04
C ASN A 6 -18.54 -10.65 -1.36
N LYS A 7 -19.26 -9.71 -1.99
CA LYS A 7 -18.75 -8.36 -2.25
C LYS A 7 -18.62 -7.50 -0.99
N GLU A 8 -19.52 -7.68 -0.03
CA GLU A 8 -19.47 -6.94 1.25
C GLU A 8 -18.35 -7.45 2.18
N ARG A 9 -17.92 -8.70 2.03
CA ARG A 9 -16.81 -9.28 2.79
C ARG A 9 -15.44 -8.93 2.24
N LEU A 10 -15.31 -8.68 0.94
CA LEU A 10 -14.07 -8.44 0.25
C LEU A 10 -13.52 -7.06 0.59
N LEU A 11 -12.35 -7.01 1.24
CA LEU A 11 -11.68 -5.77 1.63
C LEU A 11 -10.64 -5.32 0.60
N LEU A 12 -9.74 -6.21 0.23
CA LEU A 12 -8.67 -5.98 -0.75
C LEU A 12 -8.71 -7.07 -1.80
N ASP A 13 -8.66 -6.69 -3.07
CA ASP A 13 -8.64 -7.62 -4.20
C ASP A 13 -7.59 -7.16 -5.22
N VAL A 14 -6.50 -7.89 -5.30
CA VAL A 14 -5.39 -7.65 -6.23
C VAL A 14 -5.52 -8.65 -7.36
N LYS A 15 -5.62 -8.16 -8.60
CA LYS A 15 -5.83 -8.99 -9.80
C LYS A 15 -4.73 -8.76 -10.81
N ASP A 16 -4.07 -9.84 -11.21
CA ASP A 16 -3.07 -9.88 -12.28
C ASP A 16 -2.07 -8.73 -12.20
N LEU A 17 -1.54 -8.47 -11.00
CA LEU A 17 -0.64 -7.34 -10.76
C LEU A 17 0.72 -7.58 -11.40
N TYR A 18 1.13 -6.68 -12.27
CA TYR A 18 2.46 -6.62 -12.90
C TYR A 18 3.17 -5.34 -12.50
N VAL A 19 4.38 -5.47 -11.95
CA VAL A 19 5.21 -4.33 -11.56
C VAL A 19 6.62 -4.51 -12.10
N SER A 20 7.14 -3.47 -12.74
CA SER A 20 8.49 -3.44 -13.28
C SER A 20 9.23 -2.19 -12.83
N PHE A 21 10.56 -2.26 -12.85
CA PHE A 21 11.45 -1.13 -12.62
C PHE A 21 12.33 -0.93 -13.85
N ASP A 22 12.40 0.30 -14.34
CA ASP A 22 13.33 0.69 -15.40
C ASP A 22 14.72 0.96 -14.78
N THR A 23 15.71 0.19 -15.19
CA THR A 23 17.10 0.33 -14.75
C THR A 23 18.00 0.62 -15.94
N TYR A 24 19.23 1.06 -15.68
CA TYR A 24 20.25 1.26 -16.74
C TYR A 24 20.55 -0.04 -17.50
N ALA A 25 20.39 -1.19 -16.87
CA ALA A 25 20.60 -2.50 -17.47
C ALA A 25 19.35 -3.05 -18.20
N GLY A 26 18.26 -2.31 -18.19
CA GLY A 26 16.99 -2.71 -18.79
C GLY A 26 15.84 -2.82 -17.77
N GLU A 27 14.72 -3.38 -18.21
CA GLU A 27 13.54 -3.57 -17.38
C GLU A 27 13.70 -4.78 -16.44
N VAL A 28 13.45 -4.58 -15.17
CA VAL A 28 13.37 -5.62 -14.15
C VAL A 28 11.92 -5.86 -13.76
N GLN A 29 11.38 -7.02 -14.09
CA GLN A 29 10.02 -7.42 -13.71
C GLN A 29 10.01 -7.95 -12.27
N ALA A 30 9.57 -7.14 -11.32
CA ALA A 30 9.56 -7.48 -9.90
C ALA A 30 8.31 -8.26 -9.49
N VAL A 31 7.17 -8.03 -10.13
CA VAL A 31 5.90 -8.74 -9.89
C VAL A 31 5.32 -9.14 -11.23
N ARG A 32 4.89 -10.41 -11.33
CA ARG A 32 4.47 -11.03 -12.60
C ARG A 32 3.13 -11.74 -12.45
N GLY A 33 2.03 -10.97 -12.56
CA GLY A 33 0.67 -11.53 -12.57
C GLY A 33 0.23 -12.09 -11.23
N VAL A 34 0.51 -11.37 -10.13
CA VAL A 34 0.10 -11.82 -8.79
C VAL A 34 -1.37 -11.48 -8.56
N THR A 35 -2.12 -12.50 -8.10
CA THR A 35 -3.54 -12.38 -7.75
C THR A 35 -3.76 -12.91 -6.34
N PHE A 36 -4.37 -12.11 -5.48
CA PHE A 36 -4.81 -12.50 -4.14
C PHE A 36 -5.90 -11.57 -3.63
N HIS A 37 -6.63 -12.01 -2.62
CA HIS A 37 -7.62 -11.18 -1.96
C HIS A 37 -7.55 -11.33 -0.44
N VAL A 38 -8.09 -10.35 0.27
CA VAL A 38 -8.23 -10.33 1.73
C VAL A 38 -9.64 -9.91 2.07
N ASN A 39 -10.33 -10.72 2.87
CA ASN A 39 -11.65 -10.39 3.38
C ASN A 39 -11.56 -9.57 4.68
N ARG A 40 -12.64 -8.93 5.06
CA ARG A 40 -12.73 -8.23 6.34
C ARG A 40 -12.52 -9.22 7.50
N GLY A 41 -11.65 -8.86 8.44
CA GLY A 41 -11.29 -9.69 9.59
C GLY A 41 -10.36 -10.86 9.27
N GLU A 42 -9.86 -10.97 8.04
CA GLU A 42 -8.94 -12.03 7.60
C GLU A 42 -7.48 -11.58 7.72
N THR A 43 -6.61 -12.54 7.98
CA THR A 43 -5.15 -12.39 7.91
C THR A 43 -4.60 -13.24 6.78
N LEU A 44 -3.90 -12.62 5.84
CA LEU A 44 -3.23 -13.29 4.72
C LEU A 44 -1.72 -13.23 4.93
N ALA A 45 -1.04 -14.38 4.91
CA ALA A 45 0.40 -14.47 4.91
C ALA A 45 0.95 -14.62 3.49
N ILE A 46 1.86 -13.73 3.08
CA ILE A 46 2.60 -13.83 1.82
C ILE A 46 4.01 -14.34 2.14
N VAL A 47 4.30 -15.54 1.70
CA VAL A 47 5.58 -16.23 1.95
C VAL A 47 6.37 -16.42 0.65
N GLY A 48 7.68 -16.52 0.77
CA GLY A 48 8.58 -16.72 -0.37
C GLY A 48 10.01 -16.33 -0.02
N GLU A 49 10.95 -16.66 -0.89
CA GLU A 49 12.36 -16.34 -0.74
C GLU A 49 12.64 -14.83 -0.77
N SER A 50 13.85 -14.43 -0.30
CA SER A 50 14.28 -13.03 -0.41
C SER A 50 14.35 -12.60 -1.88
N GLY A 51 13.89 -11.40 -2.18
CA GLY A 51 13.90 -10.86 -3.55
C GLY A 51 12.79 -11.34 -4.49
N CYS A 52 11.85 -12.18 -4.02
CA CYS A 52 10.77 -12.71 -4.87
C CYS A 52 9.57 -11.74 -5.05
N GLY A 53 9.70 -10.46 -4.68
CA GLY A 53 8.67 -9.46 -4.93
C GLY A 53 7.62 -9.25 -3.82
N LYS A 54 7.71 -9.91 -2.66
CA LYS A 54 6.75 -9.76 -1.54
C LYS A 54 6.59 -8.31 -1.10
N SER A 55 7.71 -7.67 -0.75
CA SER A 55 7.71 -6.28 -0.29
C SER A 55 7.26 -5.31 -1.39
N VAL A 56 7.69 -5.55 -2.64
CA VAL A 56 7.26 -4.74 -3.79
C VAL A 56 5.75 -4.86 -3.97
N THR A 57 5.18 -6.06 -3.88
CA THR A 57 3.73 -6.27 -3.97
C THR A 57 2.98 -5.48 -2.89
N ALA A 58 3.39 -5.61 -1.63
CA ALA A 58 2.75 -4.90 -0.52
C ALA A 58 2.88 -3.37 -0.65
N GLN A 59 4.07 -2.88 -1.00
CA GLN A 59 4.31 -1.45 -1.22
C GLN A 59 3.54 -0.90 -2.42
N THR A 60 3.34 -1.72 -3.47
CA THR A 60 2.57 -1.32 -4.65
C THR A 60 1.09 -1.12 -4.32
N VAL A 61 0.52 -1.93 -3.43
CA VAL A 61 -0.88 -1.75 -2.97
C VAL A 61 -1.08 -0.34 -2.42
N MET A 62 -0.09 0.19 -1.71
CA MET A 62 -0.12 1.55 -1.16
C MET A 62 0.53 2.60 -2.08
N GLN A 63 0.95 2.23 -3.28
CA GLN A 63 1.74 3.09 -4.19
C GLN A 63 2.94 3.76 -3.50
N LEU A 64 3.68 2.99 -2.68
CA LEU A 64 4.87 3.46 -1.99
C LEU A 64 6.16 3.19 -2.75
N ILE A 65 6.10 2.43 -3.85
CA ILE A 65 7.24 2.29 -4.77
C ILE A 65 7.48 3.62 -5.48
N PRO A 66 8.75 4.06 -5.64
CA PRO A 66 9.04 5.27 -6.40
C PRO A 66 8.63 5.10 -7.87
N MET A 67 7.81 5.97 -8.37
CA MET A 67 7.35 5.98 -9.76
C MET A 67 7.66 7.33 -10.40
N PRO A 68 8.66 7.48 -11.30
CA PRO A 68 9.64 6.48 -11.76
C PRO A 68 10.71 6.12 -10.70
N PRO A 69 11.51 5.06 -10.83
CA PRO A 69 11.64 4.13 -11.96
C PRO A 69 10.65 2.97 -11.96
N GLY A 70 9.84 2.80 -10.90
CA GLY A 70 8.82 1.77 -10.84
C GLY A 70 7.63 2.08 -11.74
N ARG A 71 6.97 1.04 -12.25
CA ARG A 71 5.74 1.13 -13.04
C ARG A 71 4.80 -0.03 -12.75
N ILE A 72 3.52 0.27 -12.56
CA ILE A 72 2.46 -0.74 -12.60
C ILE A 72 2.13 -0.97 -14.07
N LYS A 73 2.53 -2.14 -14.61
CA LYS A 73 2.34 -2.48 -16.03
C LYS A 73 0.98 -3.09 -16.33
N GLY A 74 0.32 -3.62 -15.34
CA GLY A 74 -0.99 -4.23 -15.53
C GLY A 74 -1.61 -4.67 -14.21
N GLY A 75 -2.85 -5.07 -14.28
CA GLY A 75 -3.66 -5.50 -13.16
C GLY A 75 -4.38 -4.37 -12.44
N ASN A 76 -5.12 -4.74 -11.42
CA ASN A 76 -5.94 -3.83 -10.64
C ASN A 76 -5.75 -4.10 -9.14
N ILE A 77 -5.92 -3.07 -8.34
CA ILE A 77 -5.85 -3.12 -6.89
C ILE A 77 -7.14 -2.51 -6.35
N PHE A 78 -8.12 -3.35 -6.06
CA PHE A 78 -9.40 -2.89 -5.50
C PHE A 78 -9.34 -2.90 -3.97
N PHE A 79 -9.60 -1.77 -3.37
CA PHE A 79 -9.81 -1.63 -1.93
C PHE A 79 -11.21 -1.08 -1.67
N GLU A 80 -12.02 -1.83 -0.95
CA GLU A 80 -13.45 -1.51 -0.76
C GLU A 80 -14.17 -1.17 -2.07
N GLY A 81 -13.86 -1.92 -3.13
CA GLY A 81 -14.43 -1.74 -4.48
C GLY A 81 -13.86 -0.58 -5.30
N LYS A 82 -12.90 0.18 -4.77
CA LYS A 82 -12.24 1.29 -5.47
C LYS A 82 -10.88 0.87 -6.00
N ASP A 83 -10.61 1.11 -7.27
CA ASP A 83 -9.35 0.74 -7.91
C ASP A 83 -8.24 1.73 -7.56
N LEU A 84 -7.41 1.37 -6.57
CA LEU A 84 -6.28 2.19 -6.13
C LEU A 84 -5.19 2.32 -7.20
N SER A 85 -5.09 1.39 -8.16
CA SER A 85 -4.06 1.44 -9.21
C SER A 85 -4.17 2.70 -10.09
N LYS A 86 -5.35 3.31 -10.10
CA LYS A 86 -5.67 4.53 -10.87
C LYS A 86 -5.65 5.80 -10.04
N TYR A 87 -5.36 5.69 -8.74
CA TYR A 87 -5.35 6.86 -7.88
C TYR A 87 -4.11 7.71 -8.13
N SER A 88 -4.29 9.03 -8.12
CA SER A 88 -3.19 9.98 -8.02
C SER A 88 -2.57 9.95 -6.62
N ASP A 89 -1.35 10.44 -6.49
CA ASP A 89 -0.67 10.51 -5.19
C ASP A 89 -1.50 11.28 -4.14
N LYS A 90 -2.14 12.37 -4.55
CA LYS A 90 -3.05 13.16 -3.70
C LYS A 90 -4.29 12.38 -3.23
N GLN A 91 -4.78 11.44 -4.02
CA GLN A 91 -5.87 10.55 -3.62
C GLN A 91 -5.35 9.47 -2.67
N MET A 92 -4.17 8.92 -2.94
CA MET A 92 -3.52 7.93 -2.07
C MET A 92 -3.14 8.50 -0.70
N GLU A 93 -2.81 9.78 -0.58
CA GLU A 93 -2.58 10.43 0.71
C GLU A 93 -3.76 10.33 1.68
N LYS A 94 -4.99 10.26 1.17
CA LYS A 94 -6.19 10.10 2.00
C LYS A 94 -6.40 8.67 2.50
N VAL A 95 -5.85 7.71 1.80
CA VAL A 95 -5.94 6.28 2.10
C VAL A 95 -4.79 5.85 3.02
N ARG A 96 -3.58 6.33 2.71
CA ARG A 96 -2.37 6.01 3.48
C ARG A 96 -2.46 6.56 4.91
N GLY A 97 -2.22 5.69 5.87
CA GLY A 97 -2.22 6.03 7.30
C GLY A 97 -3.60 6.16 7.95
N LYS A 98 -4.67 6.17 7.15
CA LYS A 98 -6.05 6.18 7.62
C LYS A 98 -6.72 4.82 7.40
N ASP A 99 -6.81 4.42 6.15
CA ASP A 99 -7.53 3.21 5.74
C ASP A 99 -6.58 2.01 5.60
N ILE A 100 -5.35 2.26 5.12
CA ILE A 100 -4.29 1.26 5.00
C ILE A 100 -3.01 1.81 5.62
N SER A 101 -2.36 1.01 6.47
CA SER A 101 -1.08 1.33 7.09
C SER A 101 -0.06 0.23 6.84
N MET A 102 1.22 0.55 6.94
CA MET A 102 2.31 -0.40 6.76
C MET A 102 3.35 -0.23 7.86
N ILE A 103 3.81 -1.36 8.39
CA ILE A 103 4.99 -1.41 9.26
C ILE A 103 6.17 -1.84 8.40
N PHE A 104 7.18 -0.99 8.28
CA PHE A 104 8.37 -1.26 7.50
C PHE A 104 9.35 -2.14 8.28
N GLN A 105 10.18 -2.87 7.53
CA GLN A 105 11.14 -3.81 8.09
C GLN A 105 12.31 -3.11 8.81
N ASP A 106 12.65 -1.88 8.43
CA ASP A 106 13.72 -1.09 9.03
C ASP A 106 13.17 -0.08 10.06
N PRO A 107 13.35 -0.34 11.38
CA PRO A 107 12.89 0.58 12.41
C PRO A 107 13.77 1.84 12.53
N MET A 108 15.01 1.81 12.08
CA MET A 108 15.97 2.90 12.25
C MET A 108 15.64 4.14 11.42
N THR A 109 14.99 3.94 10.28
CA THR A 109 14.56 5.03 9.36
C THR A 109 13.11 5.44 9.56
N SER A 110 12.38 4.81 10.50
CA SER A 110 10.96 5.06 10.72
C SER A 110 10.66 6.42 11.34
N LEU A 111 11.60 6.96 12.11
CA LEU A 111 11.49 8.24 12.77
C LEU A 111 12.50 9.25 12.21
N ASN A 112 12.07 10.48 12.03
CA ASN A 112 12.97 11.57 11.68
C ASN A 112 13.75 12.02 12.93
N PRO A 113 15.10 11.84 12.97
CA PRO A 113 15.90 12.14 14.15
C PRO A 113 15.97 13.63 14.47
N THR A 114 15.64 14.50 13.51
CA THR A 114 15.67 15.96 13.70
C THR A 114 14.35 16.53 14.23
N MET A 115 13.33 15.71 14.39
CA MET A 115 12.01 16.11 14.88
C MET A 115 11.67 15.43 16.21
N LYS A 116 11.01 16.14 17.10
CA LYS A 116 10.48 15.55 18.34
C LYS A 116 9.46 14.46 18.03
N ILE A 117 9.52 13.34 18.74
CA ILE A 117 8.64 12.17 18.56
C ILE A 117 7.16 12.55 18.68
N GLY A 118 6.79 13.31 19.70
CA GLY A 118 5.41 13.79 19.88
C GLY A 118 4.88 14.55 18.66
N LYS A 119 5.71 15.38 18.01
CA LYS A 119 5.32 16.10 16.79
C LYS A 119 5.05 15.14 15.63
N GLN A 120 5.85 14.09 15.49
CA GLN A 120 5.67 13.08 14.44
C GLN A 120 4.39 12.26 14.66
N ILE A 121 4.06 11.91 15.90
CA ILE A 121 2.81 11.19 16.23
C ILE A 121 1.59 12.09 15.98
N MET A 122 1.64 13.35 16.44
CA MET A 122 0.55 14.30 16.24
C MET A 122 0.24 14.58 14.77
N GLU A 123 1.24 14.51 13.88
CA GLU A 123 1.05 14.77 12.45
C GLU A 123 -0.03 13.87 11.84
N GLY A 124 0.00 12.57 12.15
CA GLY A 124 -1.02 11.62 11.71
C GLY A 124 -2.43 11.95 12.21
N LEU A 125 -2.55 12.31 13.50
CA LEU A 125 -3.82 12.69 14.11
C LEU A 125 -4.39 13.98 13.49
N MET A 126 -3.56 14.99 13.35
CA MET A 126 -3.96 16.26 12.73
C MET A 126 -4.37 16.08 11.27
N LYS A 127 -3.63 15.27 10.50
CA LYS A 127 -3.89 15.05 9.07
C LYS A 127 -5.16 14.24 8.82
N HIS A 128 -5.35 13.15 9.54
CA HIS A 128 -6.42 12.18 9.25
C HIS A 128 -7.68 12.40 10.09
N GLN A 129 -7.54 12.83 11.33
CA GLN A 129 -8.68 13.09 12.23
C GLN A 129 -9.04 14.58 12.31
N LYS A 130 -8.23 15.45 11.69
CA LYS A 130 -8.41 16.91 11.71
C LYS A 130 -8.48 17.49 13.13
N LEU A 131 -7.83 16.85 14.07
CA LEU A 131 -7.74 17.33 15.44
C LEU A 131 -6.90 18.62 15.49
N PRO A 132 -7.31 19.62 16.26
CA PRO A 132 -6.47 20.76 16.57
C PRO A 132 -5.22 20.31 17.36
N LYS A 133 -4.16 21.11 17.31
CA LYS A 133 -2.85 20.75 17.85
C LYS A 133 -2.86 20.48 19.36
N ASP A 134 -3.73 21.14 20.10
CA ASP A 134 -3.91 21.01 21.54
C ASP A 134 -4.64 19.72 21.95
N GLU A 135 -5.42 19.12 21.05
CA GLU A 135 -6.12 17.86 21.26
C GLU A 135 -5.30 16.65 20.72
N ALA A 136 -4.37 16.90 19.81
CA ALA A 136 -3.53 15.86 19.21
C ALA A 136 -2.35 15.51 20.12
#